data_d022d26f7af3e05aabb584ae4a9c9490
#
_entry.id   d022d26f7af3e05aabb584ae4a9c9490
#
_cell.length_a   1.000
_cell.length_b   1.000
_cell.length_c   1.000
_cell.angle_alpha   90.00
_cell.angle_beta   90.00
_cell.angle_gamma   90.00
#
_symmetry.space_group_name_H-M   'P 1'
#
loop_
_entity.id
_entity.type
_entity.pdbx_description
1 polymer ?
#
loop_
_entity_poly.entity_id
_entity_poly.type
_entity_poly.pdbx_seq_one_letter_code
_entity_poly.pdbx_strand_id
1 'polypeptide(L)'
;MDVKDTIGARIRQVRIAFNMKQKDFAKEFNMFQSNLSDVEGGRRPPSLELLVSLAKLGVDMKWLLLGNAETSNMMADQRPINTMSLLELKRVQIQQMLTEFEMDELLVLENLLSLINKKKESK
;
A
#
# COMPACT_ATOMS: atom_id res chain seq x y z
N MET A 1 -8.03 -5.70 -27.57
CA MET A 1 -7.36 -5.85 -26.29
C MET A 1 -8.24 -5.31 -25.17
N ASP A 2 -8.47 -6.10 -24.18
CA ASP A 2 -9.33 -5.68 -23.09
C ASP A 2 -8.60 -4.67 -22.20
N VAL A 3 -9.20 -3.48 -22.05
CA VAL A 3 -8.62 -2.42 -21.22
C VAL A 3 -8.42 -2.88 -19.78
N LYS A 4 -9.20 -3.88 -19.36
CA LYS A 4 -9.13 -4.40 -18.00
C LYS A 4 -7.83 -5.14 -17.67
N ASP A 5 -7.07 -5.51 -18.69
CA ASP A 5 -5.85 -6.30 -18.51
C ASP A 5 -4.59 -5.48 -18.75
N THR A 6 -4.63 -4.19 -18.47
CA THR A 6 -3.46 -3.33 -18.56
C THR A 6 -2.81 -3.20 -17.19
N ILE A 7 -1.52 -2.81 -17.20
CA ILE A 7 -0.82 -2.52 -15.94
C ILE A 7 -1.53 -1.39 -15.18
N GLY A 8 -2.04 -0.39 -15.88
CA GLY A 8 -2.78 0.70 -15.25
C GLY A 8 -4.05 0.21 -14.56
N ALA A 9 -4.76 -0.70 -15.19
CA ALA A 9 -5.95 -1.29 -14.60
C ALA A 9 -5.61 -2.10 -13.34
N ARG A 10 -4.47 -2.79 -13.36
CA ARG A 10 -4.02 -3.54 -12.18
C ARG A 10 -3.59 -2.60 -11.04
N ILE A 11 -2.95 -1.48 -11.37
CA ILE A 11 -2.64 -0.45 -10.37
C ILE A 11 -3.93 0.08 -9.74
N ARG A 12 -4.96 0.29 -10.55
CA ARG A 12 -6.27 0.69 -10.03
C ARG A 12 -6.83 -0.35 -9.07
N GLN A 13 -6.69 -1.65 -9.38
CA GLN A 13 -7.12 -2.72 -8.50
C GLN A 13 -6.41 -2.65 -7.15
N VAL A 14 -5.09 -2.39 -7.18
CA VAL A 14 -4.32 -2.23 -5.94
C VAL A 14 -4.85 -1.06 -5.13
N ARG A 15 -5.10 0.07 -5.78
CA ARG A 15 -5.64 1.25 -5.12
C ARG A 15 -6.98 0.96 -4.45
N ILE A 16 -7.86 0.30 -5.16
CA ILE A 16 -9.19 -0.04 -4.64
C ILE A 16 -9.07 -1.04 -3.48
N ALA A 17 -8.14 -1.99 -3.58
CA ALA A 17 -7.91 -2.94 -2.50
C ALA A 17 -7.42 -2.25 -1.23
N PHE A 18 -6.69 -1.15 -1.36
CA PHE A 18 -6.28 -0.34 -0.22
C PHE A 18 -7.36 0.65 0.22
N ASN A 19 -8.52 0.60 -0.42
CA ASN A 19 -9.66 1.45 -0.09
C ASN A 19 -9.32 2.94 -0.18
N MET A 20 -8.61 3.33 -1.24
CA MET A 20 -8.17 4.70 -1.42
C MET A 20 -8.76 5.30 -2.69
N LYS A 21 -9.06 6.60 -2.61
CA LYS A 21 -9.44 7.37 -3.79
C LYS A 21 -8.19 7.77 -4.57
N GLN A 22 -8.35 8.11 -5.85
CA GLN A 22 -7.22 8.53 -6.68
C GLN A 22 -6.43 9.67 -6.03
N LYS A 23 -7.13 10.66 -5.50
CA LYS A 23 -6.49 11.81 -4.88
C LYS A 23 -5.56 11.40 -3.74
N ASP A 24 -6.06 10.54 -2.87
CA ASP A 24 -5.31 10.11 -1.69
C ASP A 24 -4.15 9.20 -2.06
N PHE A 25 -4.38 8.29 -3.00
CA PHE A 25 -3.34 7.39 -3.47
C PHE A 25 -2.21 8.17 -4.15
N ALA A 26 -2.57 9.13 -5.01
CA ALA A 26 -1.58 9.96 -5.68
C ALA A 26 -0.74 10.73 -4.66
N LYS A 27 -1.38 11.29 -3.65
CA LYS A 27 -0.68 12.00 -2.59
C LYS A 27 0.29 11.08 -1.84
N GLU A 28 -0.15 9.87 -1.55
CA GLU A 28 0.68 8.88 -0.84
C GLU A 28 1.95 8.53 -1.63
N PHE A 29 1.84 8.45 -2.93
CA PHE A 29 2.96 8.11 -3.80
C PHE A 29 3.61 9.33 -4.43
N ASN A 30 3.32 10.51 -3.91
CA ASN A 30 3.99 11.76 -4.27
C ASN A 30 3.85 12.07 -5.77
N MET A 31 2.66 11.92 -6.29
CA MET A 31 2.36 12.18 -7.69
C MET A 31 1.07 13.00 -7.81
N PHE A 32 0.87 13.63 -8.96
CA PHE A 32 -0.37 14.36 -9.23
C PHE A 32 -1.50 13.39 -9.54
N GLN A 33 -2.70 13.73 -9.11
CA GLN A 33 -3.88 12.92 -9.40
C GLN A 33 -4.09 12.75 -10.90
N SER A 34 -3.82 13.78 -11.69
CA SER A 34 -3.95 13.69 -13.15
C SER A 34 -3.01 12.65 -13.73
N ASN A 35 -1.80 12.55 -13.21
CA ASN A 35 -0.84 11.52 -13.64
C ASN A 35 -1.34 10.13 -13.29
N LEU A 36 -1.85 9.95 -12.08
CA LEU A 36 -2.41 8.66 -11.68
C LEU A 36 -3.61 8.29 -12.56
N SER A 37 -4.47 9.24 -12.83
CA SER A 37 -5.61 9.01 -13.72
C SER A 37 -5.14 8.54 -15.10
N ASP A 38 -4.11 9.16 -15.65
CA ASP A 38 -3.57 8.77 -16.94
C ASP A 38 -2.94 7.37 -16.90
N VAL A 39 -2.24 7.05 -15.81
CA VAL A 39 -1.66 5.72 -15.64
C VAL A 39 -2.76 4.66 -15.56
N GLU A 40 -3.77 4.89 -14.74
CA GLU A 40 -4.87 3.94 -14.57
C GLU A 40 -5.67 3.77 -15.86
N GLY A 41 -5.77 4.82 -16.64
CA GLY A 41 -6.47 4.78 -17.92
C GLY A 41 -5.66 4.25 -19.08
N GLY A 42 -4.40 3.90 -18.86
CA GLY A 42 -3.54 3.38 -19.90
C GLY A 42 -2.96 4.43 -20.83
N ARG A 43 -3.12 5.71 -20.53
CA ARG A 43 -2.60 6.80 -21.38
C ARG A 43 -1.16 7.15 -21.07
N ARG A 44 -0.63 6.67 -19.97
CA ARG A 44 0.75 6.95 -19.52
C ARG A 44 1.28 5.71 -18.82
N PRO A 45 2.54 5.31 -19.06
CA PRO A 45 3.13 4.21 -18.32
C PRO A 45 3.37 4.63 -16.87
N PRO A 46 3.33 3.69 -15.92
CA PRO A 46 3.69 4.01 -14.54
C PRO A 46 5.18 4.32 -14.44
N SER A 47 5.52 5.22 -13.51
CA SER A 47 6.93 5.54 -13.27
C SER A 47 7.61 4.40 -12.51
N LEU A 48 8.93 4.33 -12.65
CA LEU A 48 9.72 3.37 -11.90
C LEU A 48 9.56 3.60 -10.38
N GLU A 49 9.49 4.85 -9.96
CA GLU A 49 9.29 5.18 -8.55
C GLU A 49 8.00 4.61 -8.00
N LEU A 50 6.92 4.71 -8.76
CA LEU A 50 5.64 4.13 -8.35
C LEU A 50 5.75 2.62 -8.23
N LEU A 51 6.36 1.97 -9.21
CA LEU A 51 6.52 0.52 -9.20
C LEU A 51 7.36 0.05 -8.01
N VAL A 52 8.47 0.74 -7.75
CA VAL A 52 9.33 0.41 -6.61
C VAL A 52 8.55 0.57 -5.29
N SER A 53 7.78 1.65 -5.18
CA SER A 53 6.99 1.88 -3.97
C SER A 53 5.96 0.78 -3.75
N LEU A 54 5.31 0.34 -4.83
CA LEU A 54 4.34 -0.76 -4.73
C LEU A 54 5.03 -2.08 -4.38
N ALA A 55 6.22 -2.32 -4.92
CA ALA A 55 7.00 -3.50 -4.57
C ALA A 55 7.36 -3.51 -3.10
N LYS A 56 7.75 -2.36 -2.55
CA LYS A 56 8.08 -2.24 -1.13
C LYS A 56 6.88 -2.52 -0.24
N LEU A 57 5.68 -2.26 -0.72
CA LEU A 57 4.46 -2.56 0.01
C LEU A 57 4.06 -4.04 -0.09
N GLY A 58 4.78 -4.83 -0.87
CA GLY A 58 4.52 -6.25 -0.99
C GLY A 58 3.61 -6.63 -2.15
N VAL A 59 3.36 -5.70 -3.07
CA VAL A 59 2.59 -6.02 -4.27
C VAL A 59 3.41 -6.95 -5.16
N ASP A 60 2.79 -8.00 -5.65
CA ASP A 60 3.45 -8.96 -6.53
C ASP A 60 3.74 -8.29 -7.88
N MET A 61 5.00 -8.01 -8.14
CA MET A 61 5.42 -7.33 -9.37
C MET A 61 5.20 -8.20 -10.59
N LYS A 62 5.34 -9.51 -10.46
CA LYS A 62 5.08 -10.41 -11.58
C LYS A 62 3.63 -10.28 -12.03
N TRP A 63 2.70 -10.32 -11.08
CA TRP A 63 1.30 -10.11 -11.39
C TRP A 63 1.05 -8.70 -11.95
N LEU A 64 1.61 -7.69 -11.30
CA LEU A 64 1.35 -6.30 -11.69
C LEU A 64 1.83 -6.01 -13.11
N LEU A 65 3.03 -6.48 -13.45
CA LEU A 65 3.64 -6.18 -14.74
C LEU A 65 3.15 -7.09 -15.86
N LEU A 66 2.91 -8.36 -15.57
CA LEU A 66 2.59 -9.37 -16.58
C LEU A 66 1.12 -9.75 -16.61
N GLY A 67 0.39 -9.52 -15.52
CA GLY A 67 -1.02 -9.88 -15.48
C GLY A 67 -1.26 -11.38 -15.58
N ASN A 68 -0.40 -12.17 -14.94
CA ASN A 68 -0.49 -13.62 -15.02
C ASN A 68 -1.75 -14.12 -14.32
N ALA A 69 -2.63 -14.78 -15.05
CA ALA A 69 -3.89 -15.28 -14.53
C ALA A 69 -3.71 -16.35 -13.44
N GLU A 70 -2.59 -17.03 -13.42
CA GLU A 70 -2.30 -18.05 -12.41
C GLU A 70 -2.02 -17.43 -11.05
N THR A 71 -1.61 -16.17 -11.00
CA THR A 71 -1.40 -15.45 -9.76
C THR A 71 -2.49 -14.41 -9.63
N SER A 72 -3.64 -14.82 -9.16
CA SER A 72 -4.75 -13.91 -8.93
C SER A 72 -4.53 -13.02 -7.72
N ASN A 73 -3.49 -13.27 -6.94
CA ASN A 73 -3.16 -12.50 -5.75
C ASN A 73 -2.35 -11.27 -6.12
N MET A 74 -2.75 -10.12 -5.56
CA MET A 74 -2.01 -8.89 -5.72
C MET A 74 -0.74 -8.86 -4.88
N MET A 75 -0.61 -9.75 -3.93
CA MET A 75 0.47 -9.75 -2.95
C MET A 75 1.52 -10.81 -3.28
N ALA A 76 2.77 -10.53 -2.94
CA ALA A 76 3.92 -11.32 -3.36
C ALA A 76 4.01 -12.71 -2.73
N ASP A 77 3.42 -12.95 -1.58
CA ASP A 77 3.59 -14.21 -0.90
C ASP A 77 2.62 -15.30 -1.36
N GLN A 78 1.88 -15.04 -2.38
CA GLN A 78 0.98 -15.97 -3.06
C GLN A 78 -0.11 -16.58 -2.20
N ARG A 79 -0.22 -16.17 -0.97
CA ARG A 79 -1.34 -16.59 -0.15
C ARG A 79 -2.56 -15.76 -0.53
N PRO A 80 -3.76 -16.31 -0.37
CA PRO A 80 -4.97 -15.52 -0.64
C PRO A 80 -4.93 -14.22 0.16
N ILE A 81 -5.35 -13.14 -0.45
CA ILE A 81 -5.44 -11.88 0.28
C ILE A 81 -6.46 -12.07 1.39
N ASN A 82 -6.03 -11.91 2.61
CA ASN A 82 -6.88 -12.05 3.77
C ASN A 82 -6.63 -10.89 4.72
N THR A 83 -7.38 -10.87 5.82
CA THR A 83 -7.27 -9.81 6.80
C THR A 83 -5.87 -9.69 7.37
N MET A 84 -5.18 -10.82 7.55
CA MET A 84 -3.82 -10.82 8.08
C MET A 84 -2.84 -10.08 7.17
N SER A 85 -2.91 -10.35 5.86
CA SER A 85 -2.03 -9.67 4.90
C SER A 85 -2.24 -8.17 4.91
N LEU A 86 -3.49 -7.73 4.97
CA LEU A 86 -3.80 -6.30 5.04
C LEU A 86 -3.28 -5.68 6.33
N LEU A 87 -3.39 -6.40 7.44
CA LEU A 87 -2.88 -5.92 8.72
C LEU A 87 -1.37 -5.80 8.69
N GLU A 88 -0.68 -6.75 8.08
CA GLU A 88 0.78 -6.69 7.95
C GLU A 88 1.22 -5.48 7.13
N LEU A 89 0.53 -5.19 6.03
CA LEU A 89 0.83 -4.00 5.23
C LEU A 89 0.62 -2.73 6.02
N LYS A 90 -0.48 -2.65 6.74
CA LYS A 90 -0.76 -1.48 7.57
C LYS A 90 0.27 -1.34 8.68
N ARG A 91 0.74 -2.45 9.22
CA ARG A 91 1.80 -2.42 10.23
C ARG A 91 3.09 -1.83 9.68
N VAL A 92 3.48 -2.22 8.47
CA VAL A 92 4.67 -1.68 7.82
C VAL A 92 4.51 -0.18 7.59
N GLN A 93 3.34 0.25 7.12
CA GLN A 93 3.07 1.67 6.91
C GLN A 93 3.17 2.46 8.22
N ILE A 94 2.60 1.92 9.29
CA ILE A 94 2.67 2.55 10.60
C ILE A 94 4.11 2.65 11.07
N GLN A 95 4.89 1.60 10.89
CA GLN A 95 6.30 1.62 11.27
C GLN A 95 7.08 2.68 10.49
N GLN A 96 6.80 2.83 9.21
CA GLN A 96 7.44 3.87 8.41
C GLN A 96 7.05 5.27 8.90
N MET A 97 5.79 5.46 9.24
CA MET A 97 5.35 6.73 9.81
C MET A 97 6.05 7.02 11.13
N LEU A 98 6.20 6.00 11.97
CA LEU A 98 6.87 6.17 13.26
C LEU A 98 8.34 6.52 13.12
N THR A 99 9.02 5.99 12.11
CA THR A 99 10.44 6.33 11.89
C THR A 99 10.63 7.77 11.43
N GLU A 100 9.59 8.42 10.96
CA GLU A 100 9.64 9.83 10.57
C GLU A 100 9.44 10.77 11.75
N PHE A 101 8.97 10.26 12.88
CA PHE A 101 8.80 11.08 14.07
C PHE A 101 10.13 11.34 14.74
N GLU A 102 10.22 12.50 15.40
CA GLU A 102 11.35 12.80 16.24
C GLU A 102 11.32 11.96 17.51
N MET A 103 12.48 11.83 18.15
CA MET A 103 12.60 10.99 19.36
C MET A 103 11.61 11.38 20.45
N ASP A 104 11.35 12.68 20.61
CA ASP A 104 10.41 13.15 21.61
C ASP A 104 9.00 12.63 21.35
N GLU A 105 8.61 12.62 20.10
CA GLU A 105 7.29 12.13 19.70
C GLU A 105 7.16 10.63 19.93
N LEU A 106 8.23 9.88 19.67
CA LEU A 106 8.25 8.44 19.91
C LEU A 106 8.16 8.13 21.40
N LEU A 107 8.83 8.92 22.23
CA LEU A 107 8.75 8.76 23.69
C LEU A 107 7.34 8.98 24.20
N VAL A 108 6.64 9.99 23.67
CA VAL A 108 5.26 10.24 24.04
C VAL A 108 4.39 9.05 23.69
N LEU A 109 4.56 8.48 22.49
CA LEU A 109 3.80 7.31 22.08
C LEU A 109 4.07 6.11 22.97
N GLU A 110 5.33 5.87 23.31
CA GLU A 110 5.70 4.78 24.21
C GLU A 110 5.04 4.95 25.57
N ASN A 111 5.05 6.16 26.11
CA ASN A 111 4.41 6.45 27.39
C ASN A 111 2.91 6.18 27.35
N LEU A 112 2.25 6.58 26.27
CA LEU A 112 0.83 6.31 26.11
C LEU A 112 0.53 4.82 26.06
N LEU A 113 1.34 4.06 25.34
CA LEU A 113 1.17 2.61 25.25
C LEU A 113 1.40 1.95 26.61
N SER A 114 2.40 2.41 27.36
CA SER A 114 2.65 1.93 28.71
C SER A 114 1.47 2.14 29.62
N LEU A 115 0.85 3.33 29.54
CA LEU A 115 -0.32 3.63 30.36
C LEU A 115 -1.49 2.73 30.03
N ILE A 116 -1.70 2.46 28.76
CA ILE A 116 -2.76 1.56 28.32
C ILE A 116 -2.52 0.15 28.84
N ASN A 117 -1.28 -0.33 28.76
CA ASN A 117 -0.94 -1.65 29.24
C ASN A 117 -1.08 -1.76 30.76
N LYS A 118 -0.68 -0.73 31.50
CA LYS A 118 -0.87 -0.69 32.94
C LYS A 118 -2.35 -0.78 33.31
N LYS A 119 -3.19 -0.08 32.58
CA LYS A 119 -4.62 -0.13 32.83
C LYS A 119 -5.19 -1.53 32.64
N LYS A 120 -4.67 -2.28 31.68
CA LYS A 120 -5.09 -3.66 31.46
C LYS A 120 -4.61 -4.60 32.55
N GLU A 121 -3.45 -4.33 33.13
CA GLU A 121 -2.86 -5.19 34.15
C GLU A 121 -3.39 -4.91 35.56
N SER A 122 -3.91 -3.73 35.78
CA SER A 122 -4.33 -3.31 37.13
C SER A 122 -5.79 -3.63 37.41
N LYS A 123 -6.20 -4.82 37.15
CA LYS A 123 -7.52 -5.28 37.56
C LYS A 123 -7.53 -5.74 39.01
#